data_3cc3035d900f125322cb28a79426f754
#
_entry.id   3cc3035d900f125322cb28a79426f754
#
_cell.length_a   1.000
_cell.length_b   1.000
_cell.length_c   1.000
_cell.angle_alpha   90.00
_cell.angle_beta   90.00
_cell.angle_gamma   90.00
#
_symmetry.space_group_name_H-M   'P 1'
#
loop_
_entity.id
_entity.type
_entity.pdbx_description
1 polymer ?
#
loop_
_entity_poly.entity_id
_entity_poly.type
_entity_poly.pdbx_seq_one_letter_code
_entity_poly.pdbx_strand_id
1 'polypeptide(L)'
;MRDDSQYIHDLTAQGEHRQQDFKYEITDAGKLARSVSAFANTVGGRLLIGVRDDGTIAGVKTEEEIYMMTRAAYGCCEPEADINFKTYHVDGRNVVVATIPPATAKPVCAFDDEGHKTAYMRIKDENVVASPVIVEMWKQEQREENVMPYTDTESGLMEMMRLNPHQPLQVISKIAHIKRFLVIKILARLIRYDIVGWEWDGEDFLFYLK
;
A
#
# COMPACT_ATOMS: atom_id res chain seq x y z
N MET A 1 -25.01 -15.94 16.28
CA MET A 1 -24.17 -14.71 16.41
C MET A 1 -22.77 -15.20 16.74
N ARG A 2 -21.75 -14.90 15.94
CA ARG A 2 -20.37 -15.23 16.35
C ARG A 2 -20.07 -14.46 17.63
N ASP A 3 -19.47 -15.13 18.59
CA ASP A 3 -18.94 -14.49 19.80
C ASP A 3 -17.82 -13.54 19.38
N ASP A 4 -17.84 -12.31 19.88
CA ASP A 4 -16.81 -11.28 19.56
C ASP A 4 -15.39 -11.79 19.93
N SER A 5 -15.29 -12.59 20.99
CA SER A 5 -14.03 -13.21 21.41
C SER A 5 -13.53 -14.22 20.36
N GLN A 6 -14.40 -15.12 19.91
CA GLN A 6 -14.04 -16.09 18.88
C GLN A 6 -13.63 -15.41 17.57
N TYR A 7 -14.30 -14.31 17.20
CA TYR A 7 -13.94 -13.55 16.01
C TYR A 7 -12.50 -13.02 16.07
N ILE A 8 -12.08 -12.45 17.18
CA ILE A 8 -10.71 -11.94 17.33
C ILE A 8 -9.69 -13.08 17.36
N HIS A 9 -9.98 -14.18 18.05
CA HIS A 9 -9.12 -15.37 18.03
C HIS A 9 -8.96 -15.95 16.61
N ASP A 10 -10.03 -15.99 15.83
CA ASP A 10 -9.98 -16.42 14.43
C ASP A 10 -9.09 -15.49 13.57
N LEU A 11 -9.10 -14.17 13.86
CA LEU A 11 -8.23 -13.21 13.18
C LEU A 11 -6.77 -13.36 13.60
N THR A 12 -6.49 -13.45 14.89
CA THR A 12 -5.11 -13.59 15.37
C THR A 12 -4.47 -14.90 14.91
N ALA A 13 -5.25 -15.98 14.80
CA ALA A 13 -4.80 -17.26 14.26
C ALA A 13 -4.38 -17.21 12.77
N GLN A 14 -4.86 -16.23 12.00
CA GLN A 14 -4.46 -16.03 10.59
C GLN A 14 -3.07 -15.41 10.46
N GLY A 15 -2.56 -14.77 11.52
CA GLY A 15 -1.31 -14.02 11.48
C GLY A 15 -1.40 -12.72 10.65
N GLU A 16 -0.26 -12.08 10.46
CA GLU A 16 -0.14 -10.93 9.56
C GLU A 16 -0.11 -11.40 8.11
N HIS A 17 -0.74 -10.63 7.23
CA HIS A 17 -0.78 -10.90 5.81
C HIS A 17 -1.19 -9.63 5.02
N ARG A 18 -1.41 -9.76 3.72
CA ARG A 18 -1.70 -8.63 2.82
C ARG A 18 -2.82 -7.70 3.27
N GLN A 19 -3.82 -8.21 4.02
CA GLN A 19 -4.97 -7.43 4.47
C GLN A 19 -5.10 -7.38 6.01
N GLN A 20 -4.06 -7.77 6.73
CA GLN A 20 -4.05 -7.76 8.18
C GLN A 20 -2.67 -7.48 8.73
N ASP A 21 -2.61 -6.64 9.75
CA ASP A 21 -1.38 -6.27 10.46
C ASP A 21 -1.69 -6.13 11.96
N PHE A 22 -0.72 -6.45 12.82
CA PHE A 22 -0.86 -6.38 14.28
C PHE A 22 -0.09 -5.18 14.82
N LYS A 23 -0.63 -4.56 15.86
CA LYS A 23 0.04 -3.49 16.59
C LYS A 23 -0.20 -3.69 18.07
N TYR A 24 0.89 -3.89 18.81
CA TYR A 24 0.82 -4.00 20.26
C TYR A 24 0.27 -2.71 20.89
N GLU A 25 0.80 -1.56 20.48
CA GLU A 25 0.41 -0.21 20.88
C GLU A 25 0.73 0.78 19.77
N ILE A 26 0.14 1.96 19.81
CA ILE A 26 0.40 3.03 18.84
C ILE A 26 1.07 4.20 19.55
N THR A 27 2.37 4.38 19.31
CA THR A 27 3.17 5.46 19.89
C THR A 27 3.41 6.63 18.93
N ASP A 28 3.20 6.41 17.60
CA ASP A 28 3.55 7.36 16.55
C ASP A 28 2.55 7.28 15.40
N ALA A 29 1.79 8.36 15.21
CA ALA A 29 0.78 8.46 14.15
C ALA A 29 1.42 8.53 12.75
N GLY A 30 2.60 9.13 12.58
CA GLY A 30 3.32 9.20 11.31
C GLY A 30 3.80 7.82 10.84
N LYS A 31 4.31 7.00 11.76
CA LYS A 31 4.66 5.60 11.44
C LYS A 31 3.43 4.80 11.07
N LEU A 32 2.33 5.00 11.79
CA LEU A 32 1.07 4.32 11.51
C LEU A 32 0.48 4.73 10.16
N ALA A 33 0.63 5.99 9.76
CA ALA A 33 0.18 6.50 8.47
C ALA A 33 0.77 5.72 7.28
N ARG A 34 1.95 5.12 7.43
CA ARG A 34 2.54 4.23 6.42
C ARG A 34 1.68 2.98 6.20
N SER A 35 1.18 2.37 7.27
CA SER A 35 0.26 1.21 7.18
C SER A 35 -1.09 1.63 6.62
N VAL A 36 -1.60 2.80 7.02
CA VAL A 36 -2.85 3.36 6.46
C VAL A 36 -2.71 3.59 4.96
N SER A 37 -1.64 4.27 4.53
CA SER A 37 -1.31 4.48 3.12
C SER A 37 -1.21 3.15 2.36
N ALA A 38 -0.49 2.18 2.90
CA ALA A 38 -0.27 0.89 2.26
C ALA A 38 -1.57 0.11 2.04
N PHE A 39 -2.47 0.08 3.02
CA PHE A 39 -3.78 -0.56 2.88
C PHE A 39 -4.68 0.22 1.92
N ALA A 40 -4.79 1.54 2.07
CA ALA A 40 -5.61 2.39 1.21
C ALA A 40 -5.21 2.30 -0.28
N ASN A 41 -3.92 2.21 -0.55
CA ASN A 41 -3.39 2.11 -1.93
C ASN A 41 -3.53 0.71 -2.55
N THR A 42 -3.85 -0.31 -1.77
CA THR A 42 -3.97 -1.69 -2.28
C THR A 42 -5.42 -2.19 -2.23
N VAL A 43 -5.66 -3.29 -1.59
CA VAL A 43 -6.98 -3.94 -1.51
C VAL A 43 -7.71 -3.66 -0.20
N GLY A 44 -7.23 -2.66 0.55
CA GLY A 44 -7.68 -2.40 1.90
C GLY A 44 -7.11 -3.43 2.88
N GLY A 45 -7.47 -3.26 4.15
CA GLY A 45 -7.04 -4.17 5.21
C GLY A 45 -7.52 -3.72 6.57
N ARG A 46 -6.97 -4.36 7.59
CA ARG A 46 -7.29 -4.07 8.99
C ARG A 46 -6.03 -4.09 9.85
N LEU A 47 -6.05 -3.24 10.86
CA LEU A 47 -5.08 -3.25 11.94
C LEU A 47 -5.75 -3.77 13.20
N LEU A 48 -5.17 -4.78 13.83
CA LEU A 48 -5.56 -5.28 15.14
C LEU A 48 -4.66 -4.65 16.20
N ILE A 49 -5.19 -3.69 16.95
CA ILE A 49 -4.44 -2.95 17.96
C ILE A 49 -4.69 -3.57 19.33
N GLY A 50 -3.63 -3.80 20.09
CA GLY A 50 -3.62 -4.59 21.31
C GLY A 50 -3.27 -6.06 21.06
N VAL A 51 -2.68 -6.35 19.90
CA VAL A 51 -2.21 -7.68 19.53
C VAL A 51 -0.72 -7.60 19.22
N ARG A 52 0.07 -8.55 19.73
CA ARG A 52 1.48 -8.69 19.44
C ARG A 52 1.70 -9.42 18.12
N ASP A 53 2.90 -9.33 17.54
CA ASP A 53 3.27 -9.97 16.27
C ASP A 53 3.09 -11.51 16.30
N ASP A 54 3.18 -12.12 17.49
CA ASP A 54 2.93 -13.56 17.70
C ASP A 54 1.43 -13.92 17.81
N GLY A 55 0.53 -12.94 17.67
CA GLY A 55 -0.92 -13.09 17.82
C GLY A 55 -1.42 -13.04 19.26
N THR A 56 -0.56 -12.85 20.25
CA THR A 56 -0.95 -12.75 21.66
C THR A 56 -1.75 -11.48 21.90
N ILE A 57 -2.94 -11.61 22.54
CA ILE A 57 -3.78 -10.48 22.90
C ILE A 57 -3.22 -9.81 24.15
N ALA A 58 -2.76 -8.58 24.00
CA ALA A 58 -2.21 -7.75 25.08
C ALA A 58 -3.24 -6.75 25.62
N GLY A 59 -4.12 -6.25 24.75
CA GLY A 59 -5.12 -5.23 25.07
C GLY A 59 -4.54 -3.81 25.07
N VAL A 60 -5.42 -2.82 24.94
CA VAL A 60 -5.08 -1.39 24.85
C VAL A 60 -6.07 -0.49 25.63
N LYS A 61 -5.66 0.79 25.77
CA LYS A 61 -6.52 1.90 26.20
C LYS A 61 -7.23 2.45 24.96
N THR A 62 -8.43 2.02 24.72
CA THR A 62 -9.19 2.20 23.48
C THR A 62 -9.23 3.64 22.92
N GLU A 63 -9.41 4.65 23.79
CA GLU A 63 -9.57 6.04 23.35
C GLU A 63 -8.26 6.63 22.78
N GLU A 64 -7.13 6.30 23.37
CA GLU A 64 -5.83 6.78 22.96
C GLU A 64 -5.44 6.22 21.58
N GLU A 65 -5.62 4.93 21.38
CA GLU A 65 -5.33 4.27 20.10
C GLU A 65 -6.27 4.75 18.98
N ILE A 66 -7.56 4.93 19.25
CA ILE A 66 -8.49 5.48 18.26
C ILE A 66 -8.10 6.91 17.87
N TYR A 67 -7.72 7.74 18.85
CA TYR A 67 -7.23 9.09 18.57
C TYR A 67 -6.00 9.06 17.67
N MET A 68 -4.99 8.25 18.00
CA MET A 68 -3.75 8.14 17.22
C MET A 68 -4.02 7.62 15.80
N MET A 69 -4.93 6.67 15.64
CA MET A 69 -5.32 6.16 14.33
C MET A 69 -6.08 7.20 13.50
N THR A 70 -6.99 7.93 14.13
CA THR A 70 -7.71 9.04 13.49
C THR A 70 -6.72 10.10 13.01
N ARG A 71 -5.74 10.46 13.84
CA ARG A 71 -4.67 11.37 13.46
C ARG A 71 -3.82 10.84 12.31
N ALA A 72 -3.51 9.55 12.29
CA ALA A 72 -2.76 8.93 11.21
C ALA A 72 -3.50 9.02 9.87
N ALA A 73 -4.80 8.72 9.87
CA ALA A 73 -5.62 8.69 8.65
C ALA A 73 -5.95 10.11 8.11
N TYR A 74 -6.32 11.04 8.99
CA TYR A 74 -6.79 12.37 8.60
C TYR A 74 -5.73 13.47 8.74
N GLY A 75 -4.73 13.29 9.59
CA GLY A 75 -3.69 14.29 9.83
C GLY A 75 -2.32 13.98 9.22
N CYS A 76 -2.04 12.69 8.96
CA CYS A 76 -0.74 12.25 8.44
C CYS A 76 -0.84 11.56 7.08
N CYS A 77 -2.01 11.57 6.44
CA CYS A 77 -2.22 11.07 5.06
C CYS A 77 -2.79 12.16 4.16
N GLU A 78 -2.43 12.13 2.86
CA GLU A 78 -2.99 12.98 1.82
C GLU A 78 -3.13 12.21 0.49
N PRO A 79 -4.34 12.16 -0.10
CA PRO A 79 -5.61 12.58 0.52
C PRO A 79 -5.86 11.82 1.82
N GLU A 80 -6.77 12.34 2.65
CA GLU A 80 -7.24 11.66 3.84
C GLU A 80 -7.72 10.24 3.50
N ALA A 81 -7.45 9.28 4.40
CA ALA A 81 -7.86 7.89 4.20
C ALA A 81 -9.07 7.55 5.06
N ASP A 82 -10.04 6.87 4.48
CA ASP A 82 -11.17 6.35 5.25
C ASP A 82 -10.70 5.28 6.24
N ILE A 83 -11.24 5.36 7.48
CA ILE A 83 -10.95 4.40 8.53
C ILE A 83 -12.18 4.19 9.42
N ASN A 84 -12.44 2.92 9.75
CA ASN A 84 -13.55 2.54 10.62
C ASN A 84 -13.03 1.74 11.80
N PHE A 85 -13.58 1.98 12.99
CA PHE A 85 -13.14 1.34 14.22
C PHE A 85 -14.23 0.47 14.83
N LYS A 86 -13.84 -0.67 15.36
CA LYS A 86 -14.67 -1.46 16.25
C LYS A 86 -13.82 -2.00 17.41
N THR A 87 -14.28 -1.76 18.63
CA THR A 87 -13.67 -2.32 19.84
C THR A 87 -14.32 -3.65 20.18
N TYR A 88 -13.48 -4.61 20.52
CA TYR A 88 -13.87 -5.94 20.97
C TYR A 88 -13.31 -6.19 22.36
N HIS A 89 -14.12 -6.83 23.21
CA HIS A 89 -13.68 -7.23 24.53
C HIS A 89 -13.39 -8.72 24.55
N VAL A 90 -12.12 -9.08 24.74
CA VAL A 90 -11.61 -10.45 24.60
C VAL A 90 -10.72 -10.78 25.79
N ASP A 91 -11.06 -11.85 26.53
CA ASP A 91 -10.30 -12.33 27.69
C ASP A 91 -10.01 -11.23 28.74
N GLY A 92 -10.99 -10.35 28.99
CA GLY A 92 -10.88 -9.23 29.92
C GLY A 92 -10.03 -8.05 29.40
N ARG A 93 -9.72 -7.98 28.11
CA ARG A 93 -8.90 -6.96 27.46
C ARG A 93 -9.63 -6.35 26.26
N ASN A 94 -9.35 -5.10 25.95
CA ASN A 94 -9.86 -4.44 24.76
C ASN A 94 -8.90 -4.59 23.58
N VAL A 95 -9.44 -5.00 22.43
CA VAL A 95 -8.77 -5.00 21.13
C VAL A 95 -9.51 -4.06 20.20
N VAL A 96 -8.81 -3.14 19.55
CA VAL A 96 -9.40 -2.27 18.53
C VAL A 96 -9.08 -2.84 17.15
N VAL A 97 -10.12 -3.09 16.36
CA VAL A 97 -9.96 -3.41 14.94
C VAL A 97 -10.25 -2.16 14.13
N ALA A 98 -9.24 -1.67 13.45
CA ALA A 98 -9.35 -0.55 12.53
C ALA A 98 -9.36 -1.09 11.09
N THR A 99 -10.43 -0.83 10.36
CA THR A 99 -10.58 -1.25 8.95
C THR A 99 -10.35 -0.07 8.04
N ILE A 100 -9.42 -0.23 7.11
CA ILE A 100 -9.05 0.74 6.09
C ILE A 100 -9.53 0.20 4.74
N PRO A 101 -10.57 0.77 4.11
CA PRO A 101 -10.99 0.36 2.77
C PRO A 101 -9.97 0.80 1.72
N PRO A 102 -9.98 0.17 0.52
CA PRO A 102 -9.20 0.69 -0.60
C PRO A 102 -9.68 2.08 -0.97
N ALA A 103 -8.74 3.03 -1.14
CA ALA A 103 -9.07 4.39 -1.53
C ALA A 103 -9.58 4.44 -2.97
N THR A 104 -10.56 5.30 -3.22
CA THR A 104 -11.08 5.60 -4.56
C THR A 104 -10.13 6.49 -5.34
N ALA A 105 -9.46 7.42 -4.65
CA ALA A 105 -8.44 8.30 -5.21
C ALA A 105 -7.05 7.88 -4.70
N LYS A 106 -6.17 7.48 -5.62
CA LYS A 106 -4.79 7.06 -5.32
C LYS A 106 -3.79 7.95 -6.06
N PRO A 107 -2.57 8.17 -5.52
CA PRO A 107 -2.05 7.58 -4.29
C PRO A 107 -2.52 8.32 -3.02
N VAL A 108 -2.74 7.58 -1.95
CA VAL A 108 -2.75 8.10 -0.58
C VAL A 108 -1.31 8.11 -0.10
N CYS A 109 -0.76 9.27 0.24
CA CYS A 109 0.61 9.42 0.72
C CYS A 109 0.62 9.63 2.23
N ALA A 110 1.56 8.99 2.94
CA ALA A 110 1.86 9.31 4.32
C ALA A 110 2.91 10.42 4.39
N PHE A 111 2.79 11.31 5.39
CA PHE A 111 3.80 12.31 5.70
C PHE A 111 4.82 11.74 6.69
N ASP A 112 6.09 12.08 6.50
CA ASP A 112 7.11 11.95 7.52
C ASP A 112 7.19 13.22 8.41
N ASP A 113 8.07 13.19 9.42
CA ASP A 113 8.24 14.31 10.35
C ASP A 113 8.77 15.59 9.68
N GLU A 114 9.36 15.47 8.48
CA GLU A 114 9.88 16.58 7.67
C GLU A 114 8.82 17.07 6.65
N GLY A 115 7.66 16.43 6.58
CA GLY A 115 6.56 16.75 5.68
C GLY A 115 6.71 16.20 4.27
N HIS A 116 7.65 15.28 4.03
CA HIS A 116 7.76 14.60 2.74
C HIS A 116 6.63 13.59 2.55
N LYS A 117 6.06 13.58 1.35
CA LYS A 117 4.97 12.70 0.96
C LYS A 117 5.51 11.42 0.35
N THR A 118 5.17 10.27 0.95
CA THR A 118 5.54 8.95 0.45
C THR A 118 4.32 8.05 0.34
N ALA A 119 4.09 7.50 -0.85
CA ALA A 119 3.05 6.50 -1.05
C ALA A 119 3.60 5.11 -0.71
N TYR A 120 2.84 4.36 0.08
CA TYR A 120 3.15 2.98 0.41
C TYR A 120 2.14 2.03 -0.22
N MET A 121 2.53 0.78 -0.40
CA MET A 121 1.65 -0.31 -0.81
C MET A 121 1.93 -1.56 0.01
N ARG A 122 0.89 -2.36 0.23
CA ARG A 122 1.00 -3.61 0.97
C ARG A 122 1.36 -4.75 0.04
N ILE A 123 2.54 -5.35 0.23
CA ILE A 123 3.01 -6.52 -0.50
C ILE A 123 3.25 -7.63 0.54
N LYS A 124 2.48 -8.71 0.46
CA LYS A 124 2.41 -9.74 1.51
C LYS A 124 2.07 -9.11 2.87
N ASP A 125 2.97 -9.15 3.82
CA ASP A 125 2.88 -8.60 5.17
C ASP A 125 3.74 -7.33 5.38
N GLU A 126 4.30 -6.76 4.30
CA GLU A 126 5.19 -5.60 4.36
C GLU A 126 4.55 -4.32 3.78
N ASN A 127 4.90 -3.18 4.35
CA ASN A 127 4.60 -1.85 3.81
C ASN A 127 5.80 -1.37 2.99
N VAL A 128 5.70 -1.47 1.67
CA VAL A 128 6.76 -1.12 0.72
C VAL A 128 6.50 0.25 0.12
N VAL A 129 7.54 1.06 -0.06
CA VAL A 129 7.43 2.33 -0.79
C VAL A 129 7.02 2.04 -2.24
N ALA A 130 5.93 2.63 -2.69
CA ALA A 130 5.44 2.41 -4.05
C ALA A 130 6.43 2.91 -5.10
N SER A 131 6.68 2.10 -6.13
CA SER A 131 7.50 2.52 -7.27
C SER A 131 6.96 3.80 -7.92
N PRO A 132 7.82 4.71 -8.38
CA PRO A 132 7.38 5.88 -9.15
C PRO A 132 6.49 5.53 -10.35
N VAL A 133 6.66 4.36 -10.93
CA VAL A 133 5.82 3.84 -12.03
C VAL A 133 4.40 3.56 -11.52
N ILE A 134 4.27 2.89 -10.38
CA ILE A 134 2.97 2.59 -9.77
C ILE A 134 2.25 3.88 -9.33
N VAL A 135 2.99 4.81 -8.73
CA VAL A 135 2.46 6.14 -8.35
C VAL A 135 1.94 6.89 -9.58
N GLU A 136 2.68 6.89 -10.67
CA GLU A 136 2.26 7.54 -11.93
C GLU A 136 1.05 6.81 -12.55
N MET A 137 1.01 5.48 -12.48
CA MET A 137 -0.13 4.67 -12.92
C MET A 137 -1.43 5.11 -12.22
N TRP A 138 -1.42 5.20 -10.88
CA TRP A 138 -2.59 5.69 -10.12
C TRP A 138 -3.00 7.11 -10.50
N LYS A 139 -2.03 8.02 -10.75
CA LYS A 139 -2.30 9.38 -11.21
C LYS A 139 -2.94 9.42 -12.60
N GLN A 140 -2.50 8.55 -13.50
CA GLN A 140 -3.09 8.44 -14.85
C GLN A 140 -4.49 7.84 -14.83
N GLU A 141 -4.79 6.91 -13.90
CA GLU A 141 -6.14 6.36 -13.72
C GLU A 141 -7.17 7.45 -13.40
N GLN A 142 -6.78 8.46 -12.62
CA GLN A 142 -7.68 9.56 -12.26
C GLN A 142 -7.89 10.59 -13.37
N ARG A 143 -7.02 10.65 -14.38
CA ARG A 143 -7.10 11.65 -15.47
C ARG A 143 -8.00 11.24 -16.63
N GLU A 144 -8.63 10.06 -16.59
CA GLU A 144 -9.49 9.53 -17.66
C GLU A 144 -8.86 9.57 -19.07
N GLU A 145 -7.54 9.57 -19.18
CA GLU A 145 -6.86 9.52 -20.46
C GLU A 145 -7.04 8.12 -21.09
N ASN A 146 -7.98 8.01 -22.02
CA ASN A 146 -8.40 6.75 -22.63
C ASN A 146 -7.69 6.44 -23.95
N VAL A 147 -6.74 7.26 -24.39
CA VAL A 147 -6.03 7.03 -25.66
C VAL A 147 -4.61 6.58 -25.37
N MET A 148 -4.26 5.41 -25.86
CA MET A 148 -2.89 4.92 -25.87
C MET A 148 -2.22 5.38 -27.18
N PRO A 149 -1.37 6.43 -27.16
CA PRO A 149 -0.53 6.73 -28.30
C PRO A 149 0.49 5.60 -28.45
N TYR A 150 0.50 4.95 -29.58
CA TYR A 150 1.50 3.93 -29.92
C TYR A 150 2.52 4.59 -30.83
N THR A 151 3.64 5.00 -30.27
CA THR A 151 4.73 5.63 -30.99
C THR A 151 5.91 4.70 -31.13
N ASP A 152 6.89 5.08 -31.97
CA ASP A 152 8.15 4.33 -32.11
C ASP A 152 8.88 4.18 -30.76
N THR A 153 8.72 5.14 -29.85
CA THR A 153 9.32 5.09 -28.52
C THR A 153 8.72 3.96 -27.67
N GLU A 154 7.39 3.84 -27.64
CA GLU A 154 6.72 2.73 -26.94
C GLU A 154 7.09 1.39 -27.55
N SER A 155 7.08 1.30 -28.88
CA SER A 155 7.45 0.09 -29.62
C SER A 155 8.90 -0.34 -29.30
N GLY A 156 9.83 0.59 -29.35
CA GLY A 156 11.24 0.34 -29.02
C GLY A 156 11.46 -0.08 -27.57
N LEU A 157 10.71 0.55 -26.64
CA LEU A 157 10.77 0.18 -25.22
C LEU A 157 10.27 -1.26 -25.01
N MET A 158 9.13 -1.63 -25.61
CA MET A 158 8.59 -2.98 -25.50
C MET A 158 9.52 -4.03 -26.09
N GLU A 159 10.12 -3.77 -27.26
CA GLU A 159 11.07 -4.69 -27.85
C GLU A 159 12.33 -4.88 -26.97
N MET A 160 12.82 -3.79 -26.37
CA MET A 160 13.92 -3.87 -25.41
C MET A 160 13.52 -4.70 -24.17
N MET A 161 12.32 -4.51 -23.62
CA MET A 161 11.82 -5.29 -22.48
C MET A 161 11.61 -6.77 -22.82
N ARG A 162 11.24 -7.09 -24.06
CA ARG A 162 11.11 -8.47 -24.55
C ARG A 162 12.46 -9.19 -24.53
N LEU A 163 13.54 -8.48 -24.87
CA LEU A 163 14.91 -9.01 -24.85
C LEU A 163 15.53 -9.03 -23.45
N ASN A 164 15.02 -8.19 -22.55
CA ASN A 164 15.52 -8.03 -21.17
C ASN A 164 14.33 -8.05 -20.19
N PRO A 165 13.74 -9.22 -19.90
CA PRO A 165 12.60 -9.32 -18.97
C PRO A 165 13.03 -9.07 -17.52
N HIS A 166 12.07 -8.74 -16.67
CA HIS A 166 12.23 -8.58 -15.22
C HIS A 166 13.37 -7.62 -14.82
N GLN A 167 13.34 -6.41 -15.38
CA GLN A 167 14.34 -5.39 -15.06
C GLN A 167 13.77 -4.28 -14.18
N PRO A 168 14.58 -3.73 -13.25
CA PRO A 168 14.17 -2.55 -12.48
C PRO A 168 14.18 -1.29 -13.35
N LEU A 169 13.39 -0.28 -12.94
CA LEU A 169 13.22 0.98 -13.67
C LEU A 169 14.54 1.65 -14.09
N GLN A 170 15.55 1.58 -13.23
CA GLN A 170 16.86 2.18 -13.49
C GLN A 170 17.57 1.53 -14.69
N VAL A 171 17.52 0.19 -14.76
CA VAL A 171 18.14 -0.60 -15.84
C VAL A 171 17.37 -0.38 -17.13
N ILE A 172 16.03 -0.40 -17.09
CA ILE A 172 15.18 -0.12 -18.26
C ILE A 172 15.52 1.25 -18.87
N SER A 173 15.56 2.31 -18.04
CA SER A 173 15.89 3.66 -18.52
C SER A 173 17.27 3.73 -19.18
N LYS A 174 18.25 3.04 -18.61
CA LYS A 174 19.63 3.03 -19.09
C LYS A 174 19.77 2.28 -20.42
N ILE A 175 19.19 1.07 -20.52
CA ILE A 175 19.29 0.23 -21.72
C ILE A 175 18.48 0.84 -22.87
N ALA A 176 17.29 1.37 -22.61
CA ALA A 176 16.45 1.99 -23.61
C ALA A 176 16.98 3.36 -24.10
N HIS A 177 17.95 3.95 -23.41
CA HIS A 177 18.41 5.32 -23.67
C HIS A 177 17.28 6.37 -23.64
N ILE A 178 16.22 6.12 -22.86
CA ILE A 178 15.07 7.00 -22.69
C ILE A 178 15.17 7.70 -21.34
N LYS A 179 14.81 8.98 -21.28
CA LYS A 179 14.79 9.74 -20.03
C LYS A 179 13.86 9.05 -19.00
N ARG A 180 14.35 8.89 -17.78
CA ARG A 180 13.65 8.15 -16.70
C ARG A 180 12.20 8.58 -16.51
N PHE A 181 11.88 9.89 -16.53
CA PHE A 181 10.52 10.37 -16.39
C PHE A 181 9.58 9.90 -17.51
N LEU A 182 10.10 9.74 -18.73
CA LEU A 182 9.32 9.26 -19.87
C LEU A 182 9.08 7.75 -19.77
N VAL A 183 10.11 6.98 -19.35
CA VAL A 183 9.96 5.54 -19.07
C VAL A 183 8.89 5.32 -18.00
N ILE A 184 8.89 6.11 -16.91
CA ILE A 184 7.87 6.04 -15.86
C ILE A 184 6.46 6.21 -16.46
N LYS A 185 6.24 7.24 -17.29
CA LYS A 185 4.94 7.50 -17.91
C LYS A 185 4.50 6.40 -18.86
N ILE A 186 5.42 5.87 -19.65
CA ILE A 186 5.14 4.79 -20.60
C ILE A 186 4.81 3.49 -19.84
N LEU A 187 5.64 3.07 -18.90
CA LEU A 187 5.41 1.86 -18.11
C LEU A 187 4.10 1.95 -17.33
N ALA A 188 3.82 3.07 -16.68
CA ALA A 188 2.57 3.32 -15.96
C ALA A 188 1.35 3.09 -16.87
N ARG A 189 1.39 3.62 -18.08
CA ARG A 189 0.34 3.43 -19.07
C ARG A 189 0.23 1.99 -19.55
N LEU A 190 1.35 1.34 -19.87
CA LEU A 190 1.37 -0.06 -20.31
C LEU A 190 0.84 -1.02 -19.23
N ILE A 191 1.07 -0.71 -17.94
CA ILE A 191 0.49 -1.47 -16.82
C ILE A 191 -1.03 -1.31 -16.80
N ARG A 192 -1.57 -0.10 -16.99
CA ARG A 192 -3.02 0.15 -17.03
C ARG A 192 -3.72 -0.62 -18.14
N TYR A 193 -3.05 -0.83 -19.27
CA TYR A 193 -3.55 -1.62 -20.41
C TYR A 193 -3.22 -3.11 -20.31
N ASP A 194 -2.72 -3.56 -19.17
CA ASP A 194 -2.37 -4.97 -18.90
C ASP A 194 -1.30 -5.56 -19.86
N ILE A 195 -0.48 -4.69 -20.45
CA ILE A 195 0.62 -5.08 -21.37
C ILE A 195 1.90 -5.37 -20.58
N VAL A 196 2.17 -4.60 -19.52
CA VAL A 196 3.32 -4.74 -18.64
C VAL A 196 2.85 -5.24 -17.28
N GLY A 197 3.55 -6.23 -16.75
CA GLY A 197 3.46 -6.69 -15.39
C GLY A 197 4.58 -6.13 -14.53
N TRP A 198 4.43 -6.27 -13.21
CA TRP A 198 5.49 -5.98 -12.26
C TRP A 198 5.48 -7.01 -11.13
N GLU A 199 6.62 -7.17 -10.50
CA GLU A 199 6.79 -7.98 -9.29
C GLU A 199 7.76 -7.29 -8.33
N TRP A 200 7.71 -7.68 -7.06
CA TRP A 200 8.60 -7.23 -6.01
C TRP A 200 9.50 -8.40 -5.62
N ASP A 201 10.82 -8.25 -5.77
CA ASP A 201 11.78 -9.31 -5.46
C ASP A 201 12.29 -9.28 -4.00
N GLY A 202 11.90 -8.27 -3.23
CA GLY A 202 12.34 -8.00 -1.86
C GLY A 202 13.21 -6.75 -1.74
N GLU A 203 13.70 -6.21 -2.86
CA GLU A 203 14.56 -5.03 -2.92
C GLU A 203 14.05 -4.01 -3.95
N ASP A 204 13.69 -4.47 -5.17
CA ASP A 204 13.26 -3.62 -6.27
C ASP A 204 11.97 -4.10 -6.94
N PHE A 205 11.28 -3.16 -7.60
CA PHE A 205 10.18 -3.47 -8.52
C PHE A 205 10.73 -3.83 -9.89
N LEU A 206 10.51 -5.06 -10.31
CA LEU A 206 10.89 -5.56 -11.62
C LEU A 206 9.70 -5.49 -12.57
N PHE A 207 9.94 -5.02 -13.81
CA PHE A 207 8.91 -4.86 -14.83
C PHE A 207 9.17 -5.81 -16.00
N TYR A 208 8.09 -6.39 -16.55
CA TYR A 208 8.16 -7.34 -17.64
C TYR A 208 6.94 -7.24 -18.56
N LEU A 209 7.08 -7.64 -19.82
CA LEU A 209 5.95 -7.81 -20.73
C LEU A 209 5.16 -9.07 -20.35
N LYS A 210 3.83 -8.96 -20.36
CA LYS A 210 2.90 -10.10 -20.17
C LYS A 210 2.74 -10.92 -21.42
#